data_32d55949ce1621419faf7536422fb506
#
_entry.id   32d55949ce1621419faf7536422fb506
#
_cell.length_a   1.000
_cell.length_b   1.000
_cell.length_c   1.000
_cell.angle_alpha   90.00
_cell.angle_beta   90.00
_cell.angle_gamma   90.00
#
_symmetry.space_group_name_H-M   'P 1'
#
loop_
_entity.id
_entity.type
_entity.pdbx_description
1 polymer ?
#
loop_
_entity_poly.entity_id
_entity_poly.type
_entity_poly.pdbx_seq_one_letter_code
_entity_poly.pdbx_strand_id
1 'polypeptide(L)'
;EIAQCLVGSEMCIRDRMKQTKIVILGAGHVGTHCALSLMFRSLANEIVLIDTDEEKAKSQVLDLDDMGACIPAKVVIRSGNYDDLCDADILVNAIGRSRKEGETRLDMFEDSIERLKDIIPKIKNTKFQGILISITNPADVVGECLRKALEIDRFRCFSTGTSLDSLRIKRILEEKTGYHRNSIEAFCMGEHGDSQIVPLSRVSVGGKPFAKLQKEYPDTLGKITIEDLQDEVRQAGMTVIIGKKSTEFGIGIALSEIVKSIVYDEKRIWPLSVHLDGEYGQKD
;
A
#
# COMPACT_ATOMS: atom_id res chain seq x y z
N GLU A 1 -33.34 1.35 28.33
CA GLU A 1 -33.66 2.16 27.12
C GLU A 1 -32.38 2.71 26.44
N ILE A 2 -31.39 3.22 27.18
CA ILE A 2 -30.14 3.74 26.62
C ILE A 2 -29.29 2.61 25.98
N ALA A 3 -29.26 1.42 26.57
CA ALA A 3 -28.53 0.28 26.03
C ALA A 3 -29.13 -0.25 24.70
N GLN A 4 -30.45 -0.17 24.55
CA GLN A 4 -31.13 -0.56 23.31
C GLN A 4 -30.86 0.41 22.15
N CYS A 5 -30.72 1.70 22.42
CA CYS A 5 -30.36 2.70 21.41
C CYS A 5 -28.92 2.55 20.92
N LEU A 6 -27.97 2.19 21.80
CA LEU A 6 -26.58 1.96 21.42
C LEU A 6 -26.40 0.69 20.56
N VAL A 7 -27.06 -0.41 20.92
CA VAL A 7 -27.04 -1.64 20.13
C VAL A 7 -27.70 -1.43 18.76
N GLY A 8 -28.79 -0.67 18.68
CA GLY A 8 -29.43 -0.33 17.41
C GLY A 8 -28.56 0.57 16.51
N SER A 9 -27.80 1.50 17.08
CA SER A 9 -26.92 2.39 16.30
C SER A 9 -25.69 1.67 15.75
N GLU A 10 -25.10 0.74 16.48
CA GLU A 10 -23.98 -0.07 15.98
C GLU A 10 -24.40 -1.05 14.89
N MET A 11 -25.58 -1.68 15.01
CA MET A 11 -26.15 -2.50 13.94
C MET A 11 -26.46 -1.67 12.69
N CYS A 12 -27.03 -0.47 12.83
CA CYS A 12 -27.29 0.42 11.69
C CYS A 12 -26.01 0.91 10.99
N ILE A 13 -24.89 1.03 11.69
CA ILE A 13 -23.60 1.40 11.08
C ILE A 13 -23.03 0.20 10.31
N ARG A 14 -23.09 -1.02 10.86
CA ARG A 14 -22.67 -2.24 10.16
C ARG A 14 -23.50 -2.54 8.92
N ASP A 15 -24.81 -2.37 8.97
CA ASP A 15 -25.70 -2.62 7.83
C ASP A 15 -25.55 -1.57 6.70
N ARG A 16 -24.94 -0.43 6.97
CA ARG A 16 -24.63 0.59 5.94
C ARG A 16 -23.28 0.39 5.25
N MET A 17 -22.41 -0.45 5.80
CA MET A 17 -21.16 -0.78 5.11
C MET A 17 -21.47 -1.75 3.97
N LYS A 18 -21.36 -1.27 2.75
CA LYS A 18 -21.34 -2.11 1.55
C LYS A 18 -20.39 -3.28 1.81
N GLN A 19 -20.83 -4.49 1.55
CA GLN A 19 -19.94 -5.64 1.66
C GLN A 19 -18.74 -5.42 0.74
N THR A 20 -17.56 -5.32 1.32
CA THR A 20 -16.33 -5.04 0.58
C THR A 20 -15.62 -6.35 0.26
N LYS A 21 -15.47 -6.63 -1.04
CA LYS A 21 -14.71 -7.76 -1.57
C LYS A 21 -13.39 -7.28 -2.13
N ILE A 22 -12.29 -7.86 -1.65
CA ILE A 22 -10.93 -7.54 -2.09
C ILE A 22 -10.31 -8.77 -2.70
N VAL A 23 -9.83 -8.66 -3.93
CA VAL A 23 -9.07 -9.71 -4.61
C VAL A 23 -7.60 -9.31 -4.63
N ILE A 24 -6.72 -10.25 -4.26
CA ILE A 24 -5.27 -10.04 -4.25
C ILE A 24 -4.64 -11.03 -5.24
N LEU A 25 -3.99 -10.51 -6.26
CA LEU A 25 -3.19 -11.30 -7.19
C LEU A 25 -1.76 -11.44 -6.66
N GLY A 26 -1.35 -12.68 -6.42
CA GLY A 26 -0.08 -13.06 -5.86
C GLY A 26 -0.16 -13.41 -4.37
N ALA A 27 -0.05 -14.70 -4.04
CA ALA A 27 0.02 -15.23 -2.67
C ALA A 27 1.47 -15.40 -2.18
N GLY A 28 2.35 -14.49 -2.61
CA GLY A 28 3.72 -14.36 -2.11
C GLY A 28 3.77 -13.62 -0.78
N HIS A 29 4.98 -13.37 -0.28
CA HIS A 29 5.19 -12.65 0.98
C HIS A 29 4.41 -11.34 1.07
N VAL A 30 4.45 -10.51 0.03
CA VAL A 30 3.76 -9.21 0.04
C VAL A 30 2.25 -9.38 0.04
N GLY A 31 1.69 -10.18 -0.89
CA GLY A 31 0.24 -10.36 -1.00
C GLY A 31 -0.37 -10.98 0.25
N THR A 32 0.30 -11.98 0.84
CA THR A 32 -0.14 -12.62 2.08
C THR A 32 -0.13 -11.65 3.27
N HIS A 33 0.93 -10.82 3.40
CA HIS A 33 0.94 -9.80 4.45
C HIS A 33 -0.05 -8.64 4.22
N CYS A 34 -0.41 -8.37 2.96
CA CYS A 34 -1.53 -7.48 2.67
C CYS A 34 -2.85 -8.09 3.15
N ALA A 35 -3.11 -9.37 2.83
CA ALA A 35 -4.29 -10.07 3.32
C ALA A 35 -4.35 -10.10 4.85
N LEU A 36 -3.24 -10.45 5.52
CA LEU A 36 -3.09 -10.42 6.97
C LEU A 36 -3.47 -9.06 7.56
N SER A 37 -2.92 -7.98 7.00
CA SER A 37 -3.16 -6.62 7.50
C SER A 37 -4.61 -6.19 7.32
N LEU A 38 -5.23 -6.56 6.20
CA LEU A 38 -6.64 -6.27 5.91
C LEU A 38 -7.57 -7.07 6.83
N MET A 39 -7.29 -8.36 7.05
CA MET A 39 -8.06 -9.22 7.97
C MET A 39 -7.98 -8.72 9.40
N PHE A 40 -6.75 -8.51 9.91
CA PHE A 40 -6.54 -8.07 11.30
C PHE A 40 -7.25 -6.75 11.61
N ARG A 41 -7.41 -5.90 10.62
CA ARG A 41 -8.10 -4.61 10.73
C ARG A 41 -9.57 -4.65 10.31
N SER A 42 -10.07 -5.80 9.90
CA SER A 42 -11.47 -6.00 9.47
C SER A 42 -11.91 -5.03 8.38
N LEU A 43 -11.06 -4.81 7.37
CA LEU A 43 -11.28 -3.83 6.29
C LEU A 43 -12.00 -4.42 5.07
N ALA A 44 -12.31 -5.71 5.08
CA ALA A 44 -13.05 -6.40 4.05
C ALA A 44 -14.01 -7.41 4.67
N ASN A 45 -15.09 -7.72 3.96
CA ASN A 45 -15.97 -8.84 4.30
C ASN A 45 -15.46 -10.13 3.68
N GLU A 46 -14.86 -10.03 2.49
CA GLU A 46 -14.28 -11.14 1.76
C GLU A 46 -12.92 -10.75 1.17
N ILE A 47 -11.94 -11.62 1.33
CA ILE A 47 -10.62 -11.53 0.71
C ILE A 47 -10.38 -12.79 -0.11
N VAL A 48 -10.05 -12.62 -1.39
CA VAL A 48 -9.76 -13.73 -2.30
C VAL A 48 -8.29 -13.66 -2.69
N LEU A 49 -7.52 -14.74 -2.43
CA LEU A 49 -6.15 -14.87 -2.89
C LEU A 49 -6.10 -15.67 -4.20
N ILE A 50 -5.40 -15.13 -5.19
CA ILE A 50 -5.16 -15.78 -6.48
C ILE A 50 -3.66 -15.87 -6.71
N ASP A 51 -3.15 -17.07 -6.98
CA ASP A 51 -1.76 -17.30 -7.40
C ASP A 51 -1.74 -18.34 -8.52
N THR A 52 -0.71 -18.35 -9.34
CA THR A 52 -0.47 -19.39 -10.33
C THR A 52 -0.16 -20.74 -9.69
N ASP A 53 0.37 -20.71 -8.48
CA ASP A 53 0.53 -21.86 -7.60
C ASP A 53 -0.70 -21.95 -6.67
N GLU A 54 -1.71 -22.71 -7.11
CA GLU A 54 -2.96 -22.85 -6.37
C GLU A 54 -2.78 -23.49 -5.00
N GLU A 55 -1.87 -24.46 -4.86
CA GLU A 55 -1.62 -25.14 -3.58
C GLU A 55 -1.00 -24.17 -2.58
N LYS A 56 -0.11 -23.31 -3.03
CA LYS A 56 0.44 -22.22 -2.22
C LYS A 56 -0.67 -21.25 -1.78
N ALA A 57 -1.54 -20.83 -2.71
CA ALA A 57 -2.66 -19.95 -2.37
C ALA A 57 -3.57 -20.59 -1.30
N LYS A 58 -3.94 -21.87 -1.47
CA LYS A 58 -4.74 -22.61 -0.49
C LYS A 58 -4.06 -22.72 0.87
N SER A 59 -2.75 -22.99 0.90
CA SER A 59 -1.97 -23.10 2.14
C SER A 59 -1.92 -21.75 2.89
N GLN A 60 -1.70 -20.65 2.17
CA GLN A 60 -1.72 -19.31 2.75
C GLN A 60 -3.10 -18.92 3.29
N VAL A 61 -4.15 -19.29 2.57
CA VAL A 61 -5.53 -19.07 3.02
C VAL A 61 -5.82 -19.83 4.32
N LEU A 62 -5.41 -21.09 4.41
CA LEU A 62 -5.62 -21.90 5.60
C LEU A 62 -4.94 -21.30 6.83
N ASP A 63 -3.68 -20.92 6.70
CA ASP A 63 -2.89 -20.28 7.76
C ASP A 63 -3.49 -18.94 8.21
N LEU A 64 -3.99 -18.15 7.25
CA LEU A 64 -4.68 -16.88 7.54
C LEU A 64 -6.06 -17.10 8.18
N ASP A 65 -6.80 -18.12 7.78
CA ASP A 65 -8.14 -18.41 8.33
C ASP A 65 -8.06 -18.90 9.77
N ASP A 66 -6.99 -19.63 10.14
CA ASP A 66 -6.74 -20.08 11.50
C ASP A 66 -6.70 -18.91 12.50
N MET A 67 -6.18 -17.74 12.10
CA MET A 67 -6.21 -16.54 12.94
C MET A 67 -7.60 -15.91 13.06
N GLY A 68 -8.54 -16.29 12.19
CA GLY A 68 -9.90 -15.75 12.17
C GLY A 68 -10.64 -15.90 13.51
N ALA A 69 -10.31 -16.93 14.31
CA ALA A 69 -10.84 -17.13 15.65
C ALA A 69 -10.50 -15.99 16.64
N CYS A 70 -9.44 -15.20 16.37
CA CYS A 70 -8.97 -14.12 17.23
C CYS A 70 -9.23 -12.72 16.63
N ILE A 71 -9.89 -12.64 15.47
CA ILE A 71 -10.23 -11.37 14.83
C ILE A 71 -11.62 -10.92 15.27
N PRO A 72 -11.82 -9.64 15.66
CA PRO A 72 -13.09 -9.15 16.19
C PRO A 72 -14.28 -9.22 15.21
N ALA A 73 -14.02 -9.07 13.92
CA ALA A 73 -15.06 -9.15 12.89
C ALA A 73 -14.83 -10.35 11.97
N LYS A 74 -15.91 -10.96 11.52
CA LYS A 74 -15.84 -12.07 10.55
C LYS A 74 -15.38 -11.53 9.19
N VAL A 75 -14.21 -11.98 8.76
CA VAL A 75 -13.68 -11.79 7.40
C VAL A 75 -13.59 -13.17 6.76
N VAL A 76 -14.19 -13.35 5.60
CA VAL A 76 -14.06 -14.56 4.82
C VAL A 76 -12.79 -14.48 3.99
N ILE A 77 -11.89 -15.44 4.16
CA ILE A 77 -10.72 -15.56 3.29
C ILE A 77 -10.78 -16.88 2.53
N ARG A 78 -10.47 -16.86 1.24
CA ARG A 78 -10.41 -18.04 0.40
C ARG A 78 -9.46 -17.89 -0.78
N SER A 79 -9.04 -19.00 -1.35
CA SER A 79 -8.43 -19.00 -2.69
C SER A 79 -9.53 -18.87 -3.75
N GLY A 80 -9.18 -18.32 -4.91
CA GLY A 80 -10.11 -18.11 -5.99
C GLY A 80 -9.46 -18.09 -7.36
N ASN A 81 -10.19 -17.58 -8.33
CA ASN A 81 -9.74 -17.42 -9.71
C ASN A 81 -10.13 -16.04 -10.25
N TYR A 82 -9.81 -15.77 -11.51
CA TYR A 82 -10.08 -14.46 -12.11
C TYR A 82 -11.57 -14.10 -12.20
N ASP A 83 -12.49 -15.06 -12.19
CA ASP A 83 -13.94 -14.78 -12.21
C ASP A 83 -14.38 -14.02 -10.95
N ASP A 84 -13.64 -14.17 -9.86
CA ASP A 84 -13.88 -13.43 -8.62
C ASP A 84 -13.71 -11.91 -8.75
N LEU A 85 -13.13 -11.44 -9.86
CA LEU A 85 -12.99 -10.01 -10.12
C LEU A 85 -14.28 -9.35 -10.62
N CYS A 86 -15.26 -10.11 -11.08
CA CYS A 86 -16.48 -9.55 -11.68
C CYS A 86 -17.28 -8.65 -10.71
N ASP A 87 -17.21 -8.92 -9.42
CA ASP A 87 -17.89 -8.23 -8.33
C ASP A 87 -16.94 -7.67 -7.26
N ALA A 88 -15.62 -7.69 -7.51
CA ALA A 88 -14.64 -7.16 -6.58
C ALA A 88 -14.67 -5.63 -6.52
N ASP A 89 -14.66 -5.09 -5.31
CA ASP A 89 -14.54 -3.64 -5.08
C ASP A 89 -13.11 -3.15 -5.26
N ILE A 90 -12.13 -3.95 -4.82
CA ILE A 90 -10.71 -3.62 -4.90
C ILE A 90 -9.93 -4.82 -5.43
N LEU A 91 -9.08 -4.57 -6.42
CA LEU A 91 -8.08 -5.48 -6.91
C LEU A 91 -6.70 -5.00 -6.48
N VAL A 92 -5.97 -5.84 -5.75
CA VAL A 92 -4.57 -5.59 -5.38
C VAL A 92 -3.66 -6.43 -6.26
N ASN A 93 -2.79 -5.77 -7.03
CA ASN A 93 -1.74 -6.45 -7.78
C ASN A 93 -0.46 -6.53 -6.95
N ALA A 94 -0.15 -7.72 -6.45
CA ALA A 94 1.08 -8.05 -5.71
C ALA A 94 1.90 -9.13 -6.44
N ILE A 95 1.70 -9.29 -7.74
CA ILE A 95 2.42 -10.25 -8.57
C ILE A 95 3.84 -9.73 -8.80
N GLY A 96 4.83 -10.50 -8.39
CA GLY A 96 6.21 -10.11 -8.56
C GLY A 96 7.15 -11.13 -7.95
N ARG A 97 8.44 -10.85 -8.07
CA ARG A 97 9.49 -11.59 -7.36
C ARG A 97 10.29 -10.64 -6.48
N SER A 98 10.96 -11.19 -5.52
CA SER A 98 11.93 -10.43 -4.73
C SER A 98 13.12 -10.00 -5.61
N ARG A 99 13.61 -8.78 -5.37
CA ARG A 99 14.82 -8.25 -5.98
C ARG A 99 16.03 -9.10 -5.55
N LYS A 100 16.87 -9.48 -6.50
CA LYS A 100 18.13 -10.16 -6.20
C LYS A 100 19.19 -9.13 -5.85
N GLU A 101 20.23 -9.59 -5.17
CA GLU A 101 21.40 -8.76 -4.86
C GLU A 101 22.08 -8.31 -6.15
N GLY A 102 22.37 -7.01 -6.24
CA GLY A 102 22.97 -6.40 -7.44
C GLY A 102 22.01 -6.00 -8.55
N GLU A 103 20.73 -6.41 -8.49
CA GLU A 103 19.73 -5.96 -9.47
C GLU A 103 19.28 -4.53 -9.21
N THR A 104 19.01 -3.79 -10.27
CA THR A 104 18.28 -2.50 -10.23
C THR A 104 16.78 -2.76 -10.26
N ARG A 105 15.96 -1.70 -10.06
CA ARG A 105 14.51 -1.80 -10.26
C ARG A 105 14.15 -2.00 -11.73
N LEU A 106 14.96 -1.45 -12.64
CA LEU A 106 14.77 -1.63 -14.09
C LEU A 106 15.01 -3.07 -14.53
N ASP A 107 15.95 -3.79 -13.92
CA ASP A 107 16.19 -5.21 -14.21
C ASP A 107 14.98 -6.10 -13.87
N MET A 108 14.12 -5.63 -12.96
CA MET A 108 12.86 -6.29 -12.63
C MET A 108 11.73 -5.96 -13.62
N PHE A 109 11.91 -4.94 -14.45
CA PHE A 109 10.85 -4.42 -15.31
C PHE A 109 10.43 -5.43 -16.39
N GLU A 110 11.39 -6.04 -17.07
CA GLU A 110 11.11 -7.04 -18.12
C GLU A 110 10.29 -8.22 -17.56
N ASP A 111 10.72 -8.78 -16.43
CA ASP A 111 10.00 -9.85 -15.72
C ASP A 111 8.57 -9.41 -15.33
N SER A 112 8.42 -8.18 -14.86
CA SER A 112 7.11 -7.63 -14.50
C SER A 112 6.21 -7.48 -15.73
N ILE A 113 6.73 -7.00 -16.85
CA ILE A 113 5.98 -6.86 -18.11
C ILE A 113 5.51 -8.22 -18.64
N GLU A 114 6.35 -9.25 -18.60
CA GLU A 114 5.94 -10.59 -19.02
C GLU A 114 4.76 -11.10 -18.20
N ARG A 115 4.81 -10.91 -16.88
CA ARG A 115 3.71 -11.27 -15.99
C ARG A 115 2.44 -10.46 -16.29
N LEU A 116 2.59 -9.17 -16.58
CA LEU A 116 1.46 -8.31 -16.96
C LEU A 116 0.80 -8.79 -18.25
N LYS A 117 1.58 -9.23 -19.25
CA LYS A 117 1.03 -9.80 -20.51
C LYS A 117 0.12 -11.01 -20.25
N ASP A 118 0.43 -11.82 -19.24
CA ASP A 118 -0.39 -12.97 -18.85
C ASP A 118 -1.69 -12.57 -18.14
N ILE A 119 -1.62 -11.61 -17.23
CA ILE A 119 -2.77 -11.26 -16.36
C ILE A 119 -3.74 -10.26 -16.98
N ILE A 120 -3.27 -9.32 -17.81
CA ILE A 120 -4.10 -8.28 -18.42
C ILE A 120 -5.29 -8.85 -19.18
N PRO A 121 -5.13 -9.84 -20.10
CA PRO A 121 -6.27 -10.44 -20.80
C PRO A 121 -7.27 -11.12 -19.84
N LYS A 122 -6.76 -11.76 -18.78
CA LYS A 122 -7.60 -12.42 -17.77
C LYS A 122 -8.46 -11.40 -17.03
N ILE A 123 -7.86 -10.28 -16.57
CA ILE A 123 -8.60 -9.19 -15.91
C ILE A 123 -9.63 -8.56 -16.85
N LYS A 124 -9.26 -8.27 -18.11
CA LYS A 124 -10.20 -7.67 -19.10
C LYS A 124 -11.46 -8.53 -19.29
N ASN A 125 -11.30 -9.84 -19.33
CA ASN A 125 -12.42 -10.76 -19.54
C ASN A 125 -13.45 -10.72 -18.41
N THR A 126 -13.06 -10.32 -17.19
CA THR A 126 -13.95 -10.25 -16.02
C THR A 126 -14.81 -8.99 -15.99
N LYS A 127 -14.51 -8.00 -16.84
CA LYS A 127 -15.17 -6.67 -16.83
C LYS A 127 -15.08 -5.97 -15.47
N PHE A 128 -13.97 -6.16 -14.76
CA PHE A 128 -13.71 -5.53 -13.45
C PHE A 128 -14.00 -4.02 -13.46
N GLN A 129 -14.76 -3.54 -12.49
CA GLN A 129 -15.18 -2.13 -12.35
C GLN A 129 -14.72 -1.47 -11.04
N GLY A 130 -13.98 -2.19 -10.21
CA GLY A 130 -13.49 -1.70 -8.93
C GLY A 130 -12.26 -0.77 -9.03
N ILE A 131 -11.58 -0.62 -7.91
CA ILE A 131 -10.33 0.14 -7.80
C ILE A 131 -9.16 -0.84 -7.88
N LEU A 132 -8.19 -0.56 -8.75
CA LEU A 132 -6.96 -1.33 -8.87
C LEU A 132 -5.81 -0.63 -8.15
N ILE A 133 -5.17 -1.34 -7.21
CA ILE A 133 -4.00 -0.87 -6.47
C ILE A 133 -2.82 -1.79 -6.79
N SER A 134 -1.76 -1.27 -7.41
CA SER A 134 -0.54 -2.04 -7.68
C SER A 134 0.52 -1.81 -6.62
N ILE A 135 1.16 -2.92 -6.19
CA ILE A 135 2.32 -2.89 -5.27
C ILE A 135 3.58 -3.36 -6.00
N THR A 136 3.40 -3.98 -7.16
CA THR A 136 4.48 -4.61 -7.93
C THR A 136 5.50 -3.59 -8.41
N ASN A 137 6.79 -3.88 -8.18
CA ASN A 137 7.88 -3.04 -8.68
C ASN A 137 8.23 -3.35 -10.14
N PRO A 138 8.65 -2.31 -10.92
CA PRO A 138 8.73 -0.88 -10.59
C PRO A 138 7.33 -0.26 -10.42
N ALA A 139 7.02 0.24 -9.22
CA ALA A 139 5.65 0.53 -8.82
C ALA A 139 4.96 1.54 -9.75
N ASP A 140 5.65 2.63 -10.09
CA ASP A 140 5.10 3.71 -10.91
C ASP A 140 4.79 3.24 -12.33
N VAL A 141 5.72 2.48 -12.92
CA VAL A 141 5.60 2.00 -14.31
C VAL A 141 4.57 0.89 -14.42
N VAL A 142 4.59 -0.07 -13.50
CA VAL A 142 3.63 -1.20 -13.50
C VAL A 142 2.20 -0.71 -13.30
N GLY A 143 1.99 0.25 -12.38
CA GLY A 143 0.67 0.87 -12.18
C GLY A 143 0.14 1.54 -13.44
N GLU A 144 0.97 2.32 -14.12
CA GLU A 144 0.59 3.00 -15.36
C GLU A 144 0.38 2.03 -16.54
N CYS A 145 1.21 0.98 -16.65
CA CYS A 145 1.01 -0.08 -17.64
C CYS A 145 -0.35 -0.77 -17.46
N LEU A 146 -0.71 -1.12 -16.22
CA LEU A 146 -2.02 -1.71 -15.91
C LEU A 146 -3.15 -0.75 -16.26
N ARG A 147 -3.06 0.51 -15.85
CA ARG A 147 -4.08 1.53 -16.14
C ARG A 147 -4.34 1.66 -17.64
N LYS A 148 -3.28 1.86 -18.43
CA LYS A 148 -3.37 1.99 -19.90
C LYS A 148 -3.91 0.73 -20.54
N ALA A 149 -3.35 -0.42 -20.20
CA ALA A 149 -3.72 -1.68 -20.83
C ALA A 149 -5.16 -2.12 -20.51
N LEU A 150 -5.65 -1.84 -19.30
CA LEU A 150 -7.00 -2.16 -18.85
C LEU A 150 -8.02 -1.04 -19.16
N GLU A 151 -7.55 0.12 -19.66
CA GLU A 151 -8.37 1.29 -19.95
C GLU A 151 -9.16 1.79 -18.71
N ILE A 152 -8.53 1.67 -17.52
CA ILE A 152 -9.12 2.11 -16.27
C ILE A 152 -8.88 3.60 -16.08
N ASP A 153 -9.90 4.31 -15.59
CA ASP A 153 -9.80 5.72 -15.23
C ASP A 153 -8.71 5.96 -14.17
N ARG A 154 -7.99 7.09 -14.28
CA ARG A 154 -6.86 7.43 -13.41
C ARG A 154 -7.22 7.50 -11.91
N PHE A 155 -8.46 7.78 -11.58
CA PHE A 155 -8.93 7.80 -10.19
C PHE A 155 -9.24 6.41 -9.63
N ARG A 156 -9.24 5.39 -10.48
CA ARG A 156 -9.50 3.99 -10.09
C ARG A 156 -8.32 3.06 -10.31
N CYS A 157 -7.18 3.56 -10.80
CA CYS A 157 -5.97 2.74 -10.97
C CYS A 157 -4.75 3.54 -10.57
N PHE A 158 -4.03 3.06 -9.56
CA PHE A 158 -2.84 3.69 -9.03
C PHE A 158 -1.94 2.64 -8.35
N SER A 159 -0.72 3.03 -8.04
CA SER A 159 0.15 2.19 -7.20
C SER A 159 0.42 2.82 -5.84
N THR A 160 0.94 2.01 -4.92
CA THR A 160 1.24 2.45 -3.55
C THR A 160 2.30 3.56 -3.49
N GLY A 161 3.03 3.80 -4.58
CA GLY A 161 4.00 4.88 -4.69
C GLY A 161 4.96 4.92 -3.51
N THR A 162 5.18 6.10 -2.97
CA THR A 162 6.04 6.35 -1.82
C THR A 162 5.35 6.25 -0.46
N SER A 163 4.20 5.57 -0.37
CA SER A 163 3.46 5.42 0.90
C SER A 163 4.29 4.73 1.99
N LEU A 164 5.00 3.64 1.66
CA LEU A 164 5.89 2.97 2.59
C LEU A 164 7.10 3.84 2.97
N ASP A 165 7.67 4.55 2.01
CA ASP A 165 8.79 5.46 2.24
C ASP A 165 8.38 6.59 3.19
N SER A 166 7.12 7.03 3.10
CA SER A 166 6.53 8.01 4.01
C SER A 166 6.33 7.47 5.44
N LEU A 167 6.14 6.17 5.63
CA LEU A 167 6.19 5.56 6.96
C LEU A 167 7.63 5.50 7.49
N ARG A 168 8.60 5.26 6.62
CA ARG A 168 10.03 5.22 6.98
C ARG A 168 10.54 6.58 7.44
N ILE A 169 10.22 7.66 6.71
CA ILE A 169 10.64 9.01 7.10
C ILE A 169 10.05 9.41 8.46
N LYS A 170 8.81 9.03 8.77
CA LYS A 170 8.22 9.28 10.10
C LYS A 170 8.99 8.56 11.22
N ARG A 171 9.41 7.31 11.00
CA ARG A 171 10.26 6.57 11.96
C ARG A 171 11.62 7.23 12.13
N ILE A 172 12.27 7.62 11.04
CA ILE A 172 13.58 8.31 11.08
C ILE A 172 13.48 9.62 11.85
N LEU A 173 12.44 10.41 11.58
CA LEU A 173 12.22 11.66 12.29
C LEU A 173 11.88 11.44 13.77
N GLU A 174 11.16 10.37 14.14
CA GLU A 174 10.96 9.99 15.55
C GLU A 174 12.29 9.73 16.26
N GLU A 175 13.21 8.97 15.64
CA GLU A 175 14.53 8.68 16.18
C GLU A 175 15.38 9.95 16.36
N LYS A 176 15.26 10.91 15.45
CA LYS A 176 16.02 12.17 15.48
C LYS A 176 15.42 13.23 16.41
N THR A 177 14.10 13.25 16.54
CA THR A 177 13.41 14.31 17.30
C THR A 177 12.98 13.88 18.70
N GLY A 178 12.88 12.57 18.95
CA GLY A 178 12.31 11.99 20.17
C GLY A 178 10.80 12.10 20.29
N TYR A 179 10.11 12.66 19.30
CA TYR A 179 8.65 12.73 19.27
C TYR A 179 8.07 11.50 18.60
N HIS A 180 6.96 10.98 19.11
CA HIS A 180 6.28 9.82 18.54
C HIS A 180 5.82 10.09 17.09
N ARG A 181 6.03 9.11 16.21
CA ARG A 181 5.75 9.19 14.76
C ARG A 181 4.33 9.61 14.40
N ASN A 182 3.34 9.35 15.28
CA ASN A 182 1.96 9.80 15.05
C ASN A 182 1.79 11.32 15.20
N SER A 183 2.74 12.01 15.81
CA SER A 183 2.78 13.47 15.90
C SER A 183 3.61 14.11 14.79
N ILE A 184 4.10 13.31 13.84
CA ILE A 184 4.95 13.74 12.73
C ILE A 184 4.16 13.68 11.43
N GLU A 185 4.02 14.82 10.76
CA GLU A 185 3.54 14.90 9.40
C GLU A 185 4.73 14.97 8.45
N ALA A 186 4.88 13.97 7.62
CA ALA A 186 5.94 13.89 6.62
C ALA A 186 5.56 12.93 5.50
N PHE A 187 5.98 13.27 4.27
CA PHE A 187 5.79 12.44 3.08
C PHE A 187 7.10 12.33 2.31
N CYS A 188 7.31 11.20 1.67
CA CYS A 188 8.20 11.07 0.53
C CYS A 188 7.36 11.23 -0.74
N MET A 189 7.91 11.84 -1.78
CA MET A 189 7.22 12.13 -3.04
C MET A 189 8.13 11.82 -4.23
N GLY A 190 7.56 11.81 -5.42
CA GLY A 190 8.26 11.46 -6.66
C GLY A 190 8.25 9.96 -6.91
N GLU A 191 9.25 9.46 -7.62
CA GLU A 191 9.39 8.04 -7.95
C GLU A 191 9.54 7.18 -6.69
N HIS A 192 8.88 6.02 -6.65
CA HIS A 192 9.23 4.99 -5.68
C HIS A 192 10.58 4.37 -6.04
N GLY A 193 11.65 5.12 -5.82
CA GLY A 193 12.98 4.79 -6.29
C GLY A 193 14.06 5.63 -5.64
N ASP A 194 15.19 5.70 -6.34
CA ASP A 194 16.37 6.41 -5.84
C ASP A 194 16.23 7.95 -6.01
N SER A 195 15.31 8.40 -6.88
CA SER A 195 15.01 9.82 -7.13
C SER A 195 13.89 10.38 -6.24
N GLN A 196 13.35 9.60 -5.29
CA GLN A 196 12.36 10.10 -4.34
C GLN A 196 12.90 11.28 -3.53
N ILE A 197 12.01 12.19 -3.17
CA ILE A 197 12.34 13.39 -2.40
C ILE A 197 11.56 13.46 -1.08
N VAL A 198 12.15 14.12 -0.09
CA VAL A 198 11.49 14.52 1.16
C VAL A 198 11.28 16.03 1.13
N PRO A 199 10.08 16.54 0.84
CA PRO A 199 9.81 17.97 0.82
C PRO A 199 9.77 18.55 2.24
N LEU A 200 10.89 19.05 2.75
CA LEU A 200 10.99 19.59 4.12
C LEU A 200 9.95 20.67 4.44
N SER A 201 9.47 21.39 3.44
CA SER A 201 8.39 22.38 3.60
C SER A 201 7.07 21.78 4.05
N ARG A 202 6.92 20.45 3.92
CA ARG A 202 5.75 19.66 4.31
C ARG A 202 5.98 18.82 5.56
N VAL A 203 7.18 18.91 6.16
CA VAL A 203 7.50 18.20 7.40
C VAL A 203 7.14 19.07 8.59
N SER A 204 6.33 18.53 9.50
CA SER A 204 6.00 19.17 10.78
C SER A 204 5.96 18.16 11.92
N VAL A 205 6.20 18.63 13.14
CA VAL A 205 6.10 17.86 14.37
C VAL A 205 5.14 18.59 15.31
N GLY A 206 4.03 17.94 15.66
CA GLY A 206 2.97 18.56 16.47
C GLY A 206 2.43 19.85 15.83
N GLY A 207 2.36 19.91 14.50
CA GLY A 207 1.94 21.09 13.75
C GLY A 207 3.03 22.17 13.59
N LYS A 208 4.20 22.02 14.22
CA LYS A 208 5.31 22.97 14.09
C LYS A 208 6.18 22.60 12.88
N PRO A 209 6.38 23.50 11.91
CA PRO A 209 7.22 23.23 10.74
C PRO A 209 8.65 22.82 11.14
N PHE A 210 9.19 21.79 10.49
CA PHE A 210 10.52 21.25 10.82
C PHE A 210 11.62 22.30 10.67
N ALA A 211 11.55 23.15 9.66
CA ALA A 211 12.48 24.27 9.48
C ALA A 211 12.51 25.26 10.67
N LYS A 212 11.41 25.36 11.43
CA LYS A 212 11.36 26.17 12.66
C LYS A 212 12.02 25.43 13.83
N LEU A 213 11.82 24.12 13.91
CA LEU A 213 12.52 23.28 14.90
C LEU A 213 14.03 23.29 14.67
N GLN A 214 14.49 23.24 13.42
CA GLN A 214 15.90 23.33 13.09
C GLN A 214 16.55 24.63 13.60
N LYS A 215 15.85 25.76 13.53
CA LYS A 215 16.34 27.05 14.05
C LYS A 215 16.36 27.10 15.58
N GLU A 216 15.43 26.44 16.24
CA GLU A 216 15.35 26.39 17.72
C GLU A 216 16.36 25.41 18.33
N TYR A 217 16.71 24.37 17.59
CA TYR A 217 17.67 23.34 17.99
C TYR A 217 18.82 23.23 17.00
N PRO A 218 19.65 24.29 16.84
CA PRO A 218 20.65 24.36 15.78
C PRO A 218 21.76 23.31 15.92
N ASP A 219 22.09 22.91 17.15
CA ASP A 219 23.15 21.94 17.43
C ASP A 219 22.77 20.49 17.20
N THR A 220 21.47 20.21 17.08
CA THR A 220 20.90 18.86 16.85
C THR A 220 20.12 18.81 15.56
N LEU A 221 18.87 19.28 15.57
CA LEU A 221 17.98 19.21 14.39
C LEU A 221 18.46 20.11 13.24
N GLY A 222 19.14 21.23 13.56
CA GLY A 222 19.70 22.14 12.57
C GLY A 222 20.79 21.54 11.69
N LYS A 223 21.41 20.44 12.13
CA LYS A 223 22.45 19.72 11.38
C LYS A 223 21.88 18.67 10.41
N ILE A 224 20.58 18.37 10.50
CA ILE A 224 19.92 17.38 9.65
C ILE A 224 19.68 18.00 8.27
N THR A 225 20.24 17.43 7.23
CA THR A 225 20.01 17.85 5.85
C THR A 225 18.87 17.06 5.20
N ILE A 226 18.39 17.54 4.07
CA ILE A 226 17.40 16.81 3.23
C ILE A 226 18.04 15.54 2.71
N GLU A 227 19.27 15.65 2.26
CA GLU A 227 20.07 14.57 1.68
C GLU A 227 20.22 13.43 2.70
N ASP A 228 20.55 13.73 3.95
CA ASP A 228 20.64 12.72 5.03
C ASP A 228 19.32 11.96 5.21
N LEU A 229 18.20 12.68 5.24
CA LEU A 229 16.87 12.07 5.40
C LEU A 229 16.50 11.20 4.22
N GLN A 230 16.79 11.64 3.00
CA GLN A 230 16.51 10.87 1.78
C GLN A 230 17.38 9.61 1.72
N ASP A 231 18.66 9.72 2.07
CA ASP A 231 19.58 8.59 2.09
C ASP A 231 19.17 7.55 3.14
N GLU A 232 18.79 7.96 4.33
CA GLU A 232 18.32 7.05 5.37
C GLU A 232 17.04 6.31 4.95
N VAL A 233 16.12 6.98 4.26
CA VAL A 233 14.90 6.32 3.74
C VAL A 233 15.25 5.27 2.67
N ARG A 234 16.15 5.61 1.73
CA ARG A 234 16.64 4.69 0.71
C ARG A 234 17.34 3.47 1.32
N GLN A 235 18.26 3.72 2.26
CA GLN A 235 19.01 2.67 2.95
C GLN A 235 18.11 1.75 3.77
N ALA A 236 17.05 2.27 4.40
CA ALA A 236 16.11 1.45 5.16
C ALA A 236 15.49 0.32 4.32
N GLY A 237 15.18 0.59 3.04
CA GLY A 237 14.70 -0.43 2.13
C GLY A 237 15.73 -1.51 1.83
N MET A 238 16.97 -1.08 1.54
CA MET A 238 18.08 -2.01 1.25
C MET A 238 18.44 -2.86 2.46
N THR A 239 18.49 -2.28 3.65
CA THR A 239 18.76 -3.02 4.90
C THR A 239 17.77 -4.17 5.09
N VAL A 240 16.48 -3.92 4.87
CA VAL A 240 15.45 -4.98 4.97
C VAL A 240 15.65 -6.07 3.90
N ILE A 241 15.95 -5.69 2.66
CA ILE A 241 16.19 -6.66 1.57
C ILE A 241 17.40 -7.53 1.85
N ILE A 242 18.51 -6.94 2.30
CA ILE A 242 19.74 -7.69 2.65
C ILE A 242 19.45 -8.65 3.81
N GLY A 243 18.77 -8.17 4.87
CA GLY A 243 18.56 -8.97 6.07
C GLY A 243 17.52 -10.09 5.92
N LYS A 244 16.40 -9.83 5.23
CA LYS A 244 15.28 -10.79 5.17
C LYS A 244 14.72 -11.05 3.76
N LYS A 245 15.39 -10.56 2.72
CA LYS A 245 15.09 -10.75 1.29
C LYS A 245 13.82 -10.07 0.77
N SER A 246 12.87 -9.70 1.63
CA SER A 246 11.59 -9.11 1.23
C SER A 246 11.11 -8.07 2.24
N THR A 247 10.58 -6.96 1.76
CA THR A 247 9.79 -6.02 2.57
C THR A 247 8.34 -6.50 2.56
N GLU A 248 7.74 -6.72 3.72
CA GLU A 248 6.42 -7.33 3.86
C GLU A 248 5.50 -6.54 4.79
N PHE A 249 5.91 -6.40 6.07
CA PHE A 249 5.05 -5.83 7.12
C PHE A 249 4.68 -4.37 6.85
N GLY A 250 5.67 -3.55 6.49
CA GLY A 250 5.46 -2.13 6.25
C GLY A 250 4.56 -1.86 5.05
N ILE A 251 4.72 -2.63 3.96
CA ILE A 251 3.88 -2.46 2.77
C ILE A 251 2.46 -3.00 3.00
N GLY A 252 2.30 -4.11 3.75
CA GLY A 252 1.00 -4.63 4.13
C GLY A 252 0.18 -3.61 4.93
N ILE A 253 0.82 -2.96 5.91
CA ILE A 253 0.18 -1.89 6.68
C ILE A 253 -0.10 -0.65 5.82
N ALA A 254 0.85 -0.23 4.96
CA ALA A 254 0.63 0.92 4.07
C ALA A 254 -0.58 0.69 3.15
N LEU A 255 -0.68 -0.51 2.53
CA LEU A 255 -1.85 -0.88 1.74
C LEU A 255 -3.13 -0.85 2.58
N SER A 256 -3.13 -1.44 3.76
CA SER A 256 -4.34 -1.48 4.60
C SER A 256 -4.80 -0.08 5.03
N GLU A 257 -3.90 0.87 5.25
CA GLU A 257 -4.25 2.27 5.49
C GLU A 257 -4.87 2.94 4.25
N ILE A 258 -4.34 2.67 3.06
CA ILE A 258 -4.91 3.16 1.80
C ILE A 258 -6.31 2.57 1.60
N VAL A 259 -6.47 1.26 1.75
CA VAL A 259 -7.77 0.57 1.64
C VAL A 259 -8.76 1.11 2.67
N LYS A 260 -8.32 1.32 3.92
CA LYS A 260 -9.15 1.95 4.95
C LYS A 260 -9.68 3.30 4.51
N SER A 261 -8.81 4.14 3.93
CA SER A 261 -9.20 5.47 3.45
C SER A 261 -10.23 5.41 2.32
N ILE A 262 -10.19 4.36 1.49
CA ILE A 262 -11.17 4.12 0.42
C ILE A 262 -12.49 3.63 1.02
N VAL A 263 -12.45 2.57 1.82
CA VAL A 263 -13.65 1.91 2.38
C VAL A 263 -14.46 2.86 3.27
N TYR A 264 -13.78 3.69 4.05
CA TYR A 264 -14.43 4.66 4.96
C TYR A 264 -14.58 6.06 4.37
N ASP A 265 -14.15 6.28 3.13
CA ASP A 265 -14.14 7.61 2.48
C ASP A 265 -13.51 8.71 3.37
N GLU A 266 -12.35 8.39 3.98
CA GLU A 266 -11.71 9.22 5.00
C GLU A 266 -11.19 10.58 4.47
N LYS A 267 -11.17 10.80 3.16
CA LYS A 267 -10.61 12.01 2.52
C LYS A 267 -9.15 12.30 2.89
N ARG A 268 -8.37 11.26 3.20
CA ARG A 268 -6.95 11.38 3.54
C ARG A 268 -6.10 11.61 2.28
N ILE A 269 -5.02 12.33 2.46
CA ILE A 269 -4.00 12.54 1.42
C ILE A 269 -2.94 11.44 1.57
N TRP A 270 -2.65 10.78 0.45
CA TRP A 270 -1.64 9.73 0.36
C TRP A 270 -0.65 10.02 -0.77
N PRO A 271 0.66 9.76 -0.59
CA PRO A 271 1.65 9.85 -1.64
C PRO A 271 1.63 8.60 -2.53
N LEU A 272 0.62 8.53 -3.37
CA LEU A 272 0.43 7.42 -4.32
C LEU A 272 1.05 7.76 -5.68
N SER A 273 1.34 6.72 -6.47
CA SER A 273 1.71 6.90 -7.87
C SER A 273 0.45 6.87 -8.72
N VAL A 274 0.13 7.99 -9.31
CA VAL A 274 -1.08 8.23 -10.12
C VAL A 274 -0.71 8.82 -11.46
N HIS A 275 -1.55 8.57 -12.47
CA HIS A 275 -1.40 9.25 -13.76
C HIS A 275 -1.65 10.76 -13.59
N LEU A 276 -0.71 11.57 -14.06
CA LEU A 276 -0.81 13.03 -14.04
C LEU A 276 -1.41 13.54 -15.35
N ASP A 277 -2.28 14.56 -15.27
CA ASP A 277 -2.91 15.21 -16.42
C ASP A 277 -2.83 16.74 -16.24
N GLY A 278 -1.61 17.24 -16.15
CA GLY A 278 -1.30 18.65 -15.96
C GLY A 278 -0.88 19.04 -14.55
N GLU A 279 -1.08 18.18 -13.55
CA GLU A 279 -0.56 18.43 -12.21
C GLU A 279 0.97 18.52 -12.25
N TYR A 280 1.54 19.42 -11.46
CA TYR A 280 2.99 19.73 -11.44
C TYR A 280 3.57 20.16 -12.81
N GLY A 281 2.71 20.56 -13.77
CA GLY A 281 3.13 20.89 -15.13
C GLY A 281 3.50 19.68 -16.00
N GLN A 282 3.21 18.47 -15.54
CA GLN A 282 3.45 17.22 -16.25
C GLN A 282 2.21 16.83 -17.06
N LYS A 283 2.42 16.39 -18.29
CA LYS A 283 1.39 15.81 -19.16
C LYS A 283 1.98 14.57 -19.80
N ASP A 284 1.26 13.45 -19.71
CA ASP A 284 1.56 12.11 -20.29
C ASP A 284 2.82 11.42 -19.76
#